data_19f3302e14d1e93ecb51d3833de538cb
#
_entry.id   19f3302e14d1e93ecb51d3833de538cb
#
_cell.length_a   1.000
_cell.length_b   1.000
_cell.length_c   1.000
_cell.angle_alpha   90.00
_cell.angle_beta   90.00
_cell.angle_gamma   90.00
#
_symmetry.space_group_name_H-M   'P 1'
#
loop_
_entity.id
_entity.type
_entity.pdbx_description
1 polymer ?
#
loop_
_entity_poly.entity_id
_entity_poly.type
_entity_poly.pdbx_seq_one_letter_code
_entity_poly.pdbx_strand_id
1 'polypeptide(L)'
;MIAAVVQDLGGWWSGVLHPFDGPHLVLMLVVALLAGVATTQGRESWVGPSAWIVGTMLGIAGAAAGVRLPFVDGALMAALLVAVALMFAPPPKVSQVLPLAALLGGAMHGLSYLDGSRDDHTVVYAIGFVFTTVLLQTFGAIVGTAVGRSPAMRRLLGVAAAAGALVVAATG
;
A
#
# COMPACT_ATOMS: atom_id res chain seq x y z
N MET A 1 20.64 -1.48 2.88
CA MET A 1 21.12 -1.55 4.29
C MET A 1 20.02 -2.01 5.25
N ILE A 2 18.79 -1.50 5.16
CA ILE A 2 17.64 -1.98 5.98
C ILE A 2 17.33 -3.45 5.67
N ALA A 3 17.26 -3.84 4.40
CA ALA A 3 16.97 -5.21 3.99
C ALA A 3 17.91 -6.27 4.58
N ALA A 4 19.22 -5.97 4.72
CA ALA A 4 20.18 -6.89 5.32
C ALA A 4 19.94 -7.10 6.83
N VAL A 5 19.55 -6.04 7.54
CA VAL A 5 19.21 -6.12 8.98
C VAL A 5 17.91 -6.88 9.18
N VAL A 6 16.93 -6.69 8.29
CA VAL A 6 15.62 -7.37 8.33
C VAL A 6 15.75 -8.88 8.16
N GLN A 7 16.70 -9.33 7.33
CA GLN A 7 16.91 -10.75 7.10
C GLN A 7 17.40 -11.54 8.33
N ASP A 8 18.02 -10.85 9.31
CA ASP A 8 18.52 -11.48 10.53
C ASP A 8 17.50 -11.50 11.69
N LEU A 9 16.36 -10.79 11.56
CA LEU A 9 15.40 -10.60 12.66
C LEU A 9 14.35 -11.71 12.82
N GLY A 10 14.41 -12.78 12.01
CA GLY A 10 13.41 -13.86 12.00
C GLY A 10 12.11 -13.50 11.26
N GLY A 11 11.30 -14.51 10.99
CA GLY A 11 10.14 -14.39 10.09
C GLY A 11 9.13 -13.29 10.45
N TRP A 12 8.78 -13.14 11.74
CA TRP A 12 7.84 -12.11 12.21
C TRP A 12 8.33 -10.70 11.89
N TRP A 13 9.55 -10.35 12.34
CA TRP A 13 10.09 -9.01 12.15
C TRP A 13 10.38 -8.69 10.69
N SER A 14 10.78 -9.70 9.91
CA SER A 14 10.93 -9.54 8.46
C SER A 14 9.59 -9.17 7.82
N GLY A 15 8.49 -9.82 8.22
CA GLY A 15 7.15 -9.49 7.76
C GLY A 15 6.70 -8.10 8.22
N VAL A 16 6.91 -7.76 9.49
CA VAL A 16 6.56 -6.44 10.06
C VAL A 16 7.27 -5.30 9.32
N LEU A 17 8.53 -5.50 8.92
CA LEU A 17 9.36 -4.45 8.30
C LEU A 17 9.24 -4.39 6.78
N HIS A 18 8.77 -5.46 6.11
CA HIS A 18 8.63 -5.48 4.65
C HIS A 18 7.81 -4.32 4.08
N PRO A 19 6.65 -3.92 4.67
CA PRO A 19 5.88 -2.79 4.16
C PRO A 19 6.61 -1.44 4.19
N PHE A 20 7.73 -1.33 4.88
CA PHE A 20 8.56 -0.12 4.92
C PHE A 20 9.65 -0.11 3.83
N ASP A 21 9.72 -1.16 3.03
CA ASP A 21 10.73 -1.28 1.97
C ASP A 21 10.19 -0.76 0.63
N GLY A 22 11.04 -0.05 -0.09
CA GLY A 22 10.79 0.42 -1.46
C GLY A 22 9.47 1.19 -1.67
N PRO A 23 8.74 0.88 -2.75
CA PRO A 23 7.51 1.57 -3.14
C PRO A 23 6.31 1.26 -2.23
N HIS A 24 6.37 0.18 -1.45
CA HIS A 24 5.24 -0.34 -0.67
C HIS A 24 4.72 0.69 0.34
N LEU A 25 5.63 1.31 1.11
CA LEU A 25 5.25 2.29 2.13
C LEU A 25 4.52 3.49 1.53
N VAL A 26 5.09 4.08 0.47
CA VAL A 26 4.52 5.27 -0.16
C VAL A 26 3.16 4.94 -0.74
N LEU A 27 3.05 3.83 -1.47
CA LEU A 27 1.80 3.38 -2.07
C LEU A 27 0.71 3.15 -1.02
N MET A 28 1.01 2.40 0.04
CA MET A 28 0.05 2.11 1.10
C MET A 28 -0.43 3.37 1.81
N LEU A 29 0.48 4.28 2.15
CA LEU A 29 0.11 5.53 2.81
C LEU A 29 -0.75 6.41 1.92
N VAL A 30 -0.43 6.53 0.62
CA VAL A 30 -1.23 7.32 -0.31
C VAL A 30 -2.62 6.72 -0.49
N VAL A 31 -2.75 5.40 -0.64
CA VAL A 31 -4.06 4.73 -0.77
C VAL A 31 -4.89 4.92 0.51
N ALA A 32 -4.26 4.79 1.68
CA ALA A 32 -4.95 5.00 2.96
C ALA A 32 -5.39 6.46 3.17
N LEU A 33 -4.55 7.43 2.80
CA LEU A 33 -4.93 8.85 2.81
C LEU A 33 -6.11 9.14 1.88
N LEU A 34 -6.12 8.55 0.68
CA LEU A 34 -7.22 8.68 -0.28
C LEU A 34 -8.54 8.08 0.26
N ALA A 35 -8.47 7.02 1.06
CA ALA A 35 -9.64 6.47 1.74
C ALA A 35 -10.29 7.51 2.67
N GLY A 36 -9.48 8.25 3.43
CA GLY A 36 -9.96 9.37 4.23
C GLY A 36 -10.54 10.51 3.38
N VAL A 37 -9.94 10.83 2.24
CA VAL A 37 -10.49 11.81 1.29
C VAL A 37 -11.86 11.38 0.77
N ALA A 38 -12.05 10.09 0.50
CA ALA A 38 -13.31 9.55 -0.01
C ALA A 38 -14.47 9.73 1.00
N THR A 39 -14.20 9.85 2.31
CA THR A 39 -15.24 10.10 3.33
C THR A 39 -15.94 11.42 3.14
N THR A 40 -15.28 12.42 2.56
CA THR A 40 -15.87 13.72 2.27
C THR A 40 -17.02 13.63 1.26
N GLN A 41 -17.17 12.48 0.59
CA GLN A 41 -18.22 12.16 -0.39
C GLN A 41 -19.22 11.12 0.13
N GLY A 42 -19.31 10.95 1.45
CA GLY A 42 -20.25 10.01 2.08
C GLY A 42 -19.84 8.53 1.98
N ARG A 43 -18.64 8.23 1.50
CA ARG A 43 -18.07 6.89 1.57
C ARG A 43 -17.48 6.62 2.95
N GLU A 44 -17.63 5.40 3.42
CA GLU A 44 -17.04 4.99 4.68
C GLU A 44 -15.50 4.93 4.55
N SER A 45 -14.79 5.46 5.54
CA SER A 45 -13.33 5.63 5.52
C SER A 45 -12.56 4.31 5.38
N TRP A 46 -13.18 3.19 5.73
CA TRP A 46 -12.54 1.88 5.72
C TRP A 46 -12.74 1.09 4.40
N VAL A 47 -13.53 1.60 3.44
CA VAL A 47 -13.74 0.91 2.14
C VAL A 47 -12.41 0.74 1.38
N GLY A 48 -11.59 1.77 1.28
CA GLY A 48 -10.28 1.68 0.65
C GLY A 48 -9.32 0.72 1.38
N PRO A 49 -9.10 0.92 2.70
CA PRO A 49 -8.28 0.01 3.52
C PRO A 49 -8.73 -1.45 3.45
N SER A 50 -10.03 -1.71 3.54
CA SER A 50 -10.55 -3.08 3.45
C SER A 50 -10.32 -3.70 2.08
N ALA A 51 -10.53 -2.95 1.00
CA ALA A 51 -10.25 -3.42 -0.35
C ALA A 51 -8.75 -3.73 -0.53
N TRP A 52 -7.86 -2.89 0.03
CA TRP A 52 -6.42 -3.14 0.03
C TRP A 52 -6.07 -4.42 0.78
N ILE A 53 -6.58 -4.59 2.00
CA ILE A 53 -6.32 -5.77 2.83
C ILE A 53 -6.81 -7.05 2.14
N VAL A 54 -8.03 -7.03 1.59
CA VAL A 54 -8.59 -8.16 0.83
C VAL A 54 -7.70 -8.46 -0.39
N GLY A 55 -7.29 -7.44 -1.14
CA GLY A 55 -6.35 -7.59 -2.24
C GLY A 55 -5.04 -8.24 -1.79
N THR A 56 -4.44 -7.74 -0.72
CA THR A 56 -3.20 -8.29 -0.14
C THR A 56 -3.34 -9.77 0.22
N MET A 57 -4.44 -10.14 0.85
CA MET A 57 -4.70 -11.55 1.19
C MET A 57 -4.88 -12.43 -0.05
N LEU A 58 -5.56 -11.94 -1.08
CA LEU A 58 -5.69 -12.62 -2.36
C LEU A 58 -4.33 -12.77 -3.06
N GLY A 59 -3.49 -11.74 -3.02
CA GLY A 59 -2.13 -11.77 -3.53
C GLY A 59 -1.25 -12.81 -2.83
N ILE A 60 -1.27 -12.83 -1.49
CA ILE A 60 -0.55 -13.84 -0.68
C ILE A 60 -1.04 -15.26 -1.05
N ALA A 61 -2.35 -15.47 -1.11
CA ALA A 61 -2.93 -16.77 -1.49
C ALA A 61 -2.52 -17.18 -2.90
N GLY A 62 -2.52 -16.25 -3.86
CA GLY A 62 -2.04 -16.46 -5.22
C GLY A 62 -0.56 -16.84 -5.25
N ALA A 63 0.27 -16.12 -4.51
CA ALA A 63 1.69 -16.40 -4.37
C ALA A 63 1.95 -17.80 -3.76
N ALA A 64 1.21 -18.15 -2.71
CA ALA A 64 1.27 -19.49 -2.10
C ALA A 64 0.79 -20.61 -3.05
N ALA A 65 -0.15 -20.30 -3.95
CA ALA A 65 -0.60 -21.21 -5.02
C ALA A 65 0.37 -21.26 -6.23
N GLY A 66 1.52 -20.59 -6.16
CA GLY A 66 2.54 -20.62 -7.20
C GLY A 66 2.38 -19.56 -8.28
N VAL A 67 1.47 -18.60 -8.15
CA VAL A 67 1.37 -17.47 -9.09
C VAL A 67 2.65 -16.63 -9.00
N ARG A 68 3.29 -16.41 -10.14
CA ARG A 68 4.48 -15.58 -10.28
C ARG A 68 4.27 -14.64 -11.45
N LEU A 69 4.32 -13.35 -11.19
CA LEU A 69 4.19 -12.32 -12.22
C LEU A 69 5.52 -11.57 -12.34
N PRO A 70 6.18 -11.59 -13.52
CA PRO A 70 7.50 -10.98 -13.68
C PRO A 70 7.49 -9.45 -13.63
N PHE A 71 6.31 -8.84 -13.52
CA PHE A 71 6.09 -7.39 -13.56
C PHE A 71 5.48 -6.82 -12.29
N VAL A 72 5.56 -7.53 -11.14
CA VAL A 72 4.93 -7.10 -9.86
C VAL A 72 5.43 -5.72 -9.45
N ASP A 73 6.73 -5.46 -9.49
CA ASP A 73 7.30 -4.16 -9.12
C ASP A 73 6.84 -3.05 -10.05
N GLY A 74 6.80 -3.31 -11.36
CA GLY A 74 6.23 -2.38 -12.34
C GLY A 74 4.76 -2.09 -12.11
N ALA A 75 3.98 -3.10 -11.70
CA ALA A 75 2.57 -2.94 -11.36
C ALA A 75 2.37 -2.14 -10.07
N LEU A 76 3.21 -2.35 -9.05
CA LEU A 76 3.23 -1.56 -7.83
C LEU A 76 3.58 -0.10 -8.12
N MET A 77 4.58 0.16 -8.95
CA MET A 77 4.91 1.52 -9.38
C MET A 77 3.77 2.17 -10.16
N ALA A 78 3.13 1.44 -11.08
CA ALA A 78 1.95 1.95 -11.80
C ALA A 78 0.79 2.26 -10.84
N ALA A 79 0.53 1.40 -9.85
CA ALA A 79 -0.48 1.64 -8.81
C ALA A 79 -0.15 2.88 -7.98
N LEU A 80 1.13 3.10 -7.64
CA LEU A 80 1.59 4.30 -6.95
C LEU A 80 1.34 5.57 -7.77
N LEU A 81 1.65 5.55 -9.07
CA LEU A 81 1.38 6.70 -9.94
C LEU A 81 -0.12 7.01 -10.07
N VAL A 82 -0.96 5.98 -10.16
CA VAL A 82 -2.43 6.13 -10.13
C VAL A 82 -2.88 6.72 -8.80
N ALA A 83 -2.40 6.23 -7.68
CA ALA A 83 -2.73 6.73 -6.35
C ALA A 83 -2.30 8.20 -6.18
N VAL A 84 -1.10 8.55 -6.60
CA VAL A 84 -0.62 9.95 -6.61
C VAL A 84 -1.51 10.84 -7.48
N ALA A 85 -1.88 10.40 -8.68
CA ALA A 85 -2.78 11.15 -9.56
C ALA A 85 -4.15 11.40 -8.91
N LEU A 86 -4.67 10.42 -8.16
CA LEU A 86 -5.92 10.55 -7.41
C LEU A 86 -5.86 11.60 -6.29
N MET A 87 -4.68 11.92 -5.74
CA MET A 87 -4.54 13.02 -4.77
C MET A 87 -4.90 14.39 -5.37
N PHE A 88 -4.75 14.55 -6.68
CA PHE A 88 -5.10 15.76 -7.41
C PHE A 88 -6.50 15.70 -8.03
N ALA A 89 -7.11 14.52 -8.06
CA ALA A 89 -8.45 14.34 -8.63
C ALA A 89 -9.56 14.91 -7.71
N PRO A 90 -10.71 15.30 -8.25
CA PRO A 90 -11.84 15.71 -7.43
C PRO A 90 -12.36 14.51 -6.58
N PRO A 91 -12.80 14.76 -5.32
CA PRO A 91 -13.22 13.72 -4.39
C PRO A 91 -14.23 12.69 -4.94
N PRO A 92 -15.23 13.06 -5.77
CA PRO A 92 -16.13 12.08 -6.36
C PRO A 92 -15.43 11.03 -7.22
N LYS A 93 -14.40 11.42 -7.98
CA LYS A 93 -13.58 10.47 -8.76
C LYS A 93 -12.76 9.56 -7.85
N VAL A 94 -12.20 10.12 -6.78
CA VAL A 94 -11.46 9.32 -5.77
C VAL A 94 -12.37 8.24 -5.22
N SER A 95 -13.58 8.58 -4.76
CA SER A 95 -14.50 7.62 -4.16
C SER A 95 -14.98 6.52 -5.14
N GLN A 96 -15.00 6.81 -6.45
CA GLN A 96 -15.38 5.83 -7.47
C GLN A 96 -14.25 4.85 -7.81
N VAL A 97 -13.01 5.36 -7.92
CA VAL A 97 -11.86 4.60 -8.44
C VAL A 97 -11.12 3.87 -7.31
N LEU A 98 -11.05 4.49 -6.12
CA LEU A 98 -10.22 4.00 -5.02
C LEU A 98 -10.47 2.54 -4.63
N PRO A 99 -11.71 2.02 -4.52
CA PRO A 99 -11.91 0.64 -4.09
C PRO A 99 -11.25 -0.37 -5.03
N LEU A 100 -11.38 -0.15 -6.34
CA LEU A 100 -10.76 -1.04 -7.33
C LEU A 100 -9.24 -0.86 -7.37
N ALA A 101 -8.75 0.38 -7.34
CA ALA A 101 -7.32 0.66 -7.31
C ALA A 101 -6.66 0.07 -6.05
N ALA A 102 -7.32 0.18 -4.89
CA ALA A 102 -6.86 -0.39 -3.64
C ALA A 102 -6.85 -1.94 -3.68
N LEU A 103 -7.88 -2.57 -4.24
CA LEU A 103 -7.94 -4.02 -4.37
C LEU A 103 -6.80 -4.54 -5.26
N LEU A 104 -6.60 -3.94 -6.43
CA LEU A 104 -5.56 -4.34 -7.38
C LEU A 104 -4.15 -4.04 -6.83
N GLY A 105 -3.93 -2.86 -6.26
CA GLY A 105 -2.66 -2.50 -5.63
C GLY A 105 -2.34 -3.42 -4.44
N GLY A 106 -3.33 -3.74 -3.62
CA GLY A 106 -3.20 -4.71 -2.54
C GLY A 106 -2.85 -6.11 -3.06
N ALA A 107 -3.47 -6.57 -4.16
CA ALA A 107 -3.15 -7.87 -4.75
C ALA A 107 -1.70 -7.93 -5.26
N MET A 108 -1.21 -6.88 -5.91
CA MET A 108 0.20 -6.80 -6.32
C MET A 108 1.13 -6.75 -5.11
N HIS A 109 0.77 -5.97 -4.06
CA HIS A 109 1.50 -5.94 -2.80
C HIS A 109 1.55 -7.31 -2.12
N GLY A 110 0.46 -8.07 -2.13
CA GLY A 110 0.42 -9.43 -1.61
C GLY A 110 1.22 -10.44 -2.45
N LEU A 111 1.31 -10.26 -3.76
CA LEU A 111 2.13 -11.10 -4.62
C LEU A 111 3.64 -10.90 -4.38
N SER A 112 4.08 -9.68 -4.01
CA SER A 112 5.47 -9.41 -3.66
C SER A 112 5.91 -10.03 -2.32
N TYR A 113 4.97 -10.56 -1.54
CA TYR A 113 5.20 -11.22 -0.27
C TYR A 113 6.30 -12.30 -0.32
N LEU A 114 6.42 -13.04 -1.43
CA LEU A 114 7.42 -14.11 -1.55
C LEU A 114 8.85 -13.59 -1.70
N ASP A 115 9.04 -12.35 -2.16
CA ASP A 115 10.36 -11.77 -2.35
C ASP A 115 11.07 -11.53 -1.01
N GLY A 116 10.30 -11.39 0.08
CA GLY A 116 10.82 -11.22 1.44
C GLY A 116 10.66 -12.44 2.35
N SER A 117 9.93 -13.51 1.93
CA SER A 117 9.70 -14.68 2.76
C SER A 117 10.85 -15.68 2.64
N ARG A 118 11.26 -16.24 3.79
CA ARG A 118 12.12 -17.44 3.83
C ARG A 118 11.24 -18.67 3.99
N ASP A 119 11.61 -19.76 3.33
CA ASP A 119 10.79 -20.98 3.23
C ASP A 119 10.35 -21.58 4.57
N ASP A 120 11.15 -21.41 5.61
CA ASP A 120 10.93 -21.97 6.96
C ASP A 120 10.06 -21.08 7.87
N HIS A 121 9.77 -19.82 7.49
CA HIS A 121 9.04 -18.85 8.31
C HIS A 121 7.86 -18.17 7.61
N THR A 122 7.39 -18.73 6.50
CA THR A 122 6.40 -18.13 5.61
C THR A 122 5.12 -17.68 6.30
N VAL A 123 4.54 -18.48 7.21
CA VAL A 123 3.28 -18.12 7.90
C VAL A 123 3.50 -16.98 8.90
N VAL A 124 4.57 -17.04 9.68
CA VAL A 124 4.90 -16.03 10.69
C VAL A 124 5.23 -14.71 10.02
N TYR A 125 5.94 -14.76 8.90
CA TYR A 125 6.19 -13.62 8.03
C TYR A 125 4.87 -13.00 7.51
N ALA A 126 3.95 -13.82 6.96
CA ALA A 126 2.66 -13.37 6.45
C ALA A 126 1.85 -12.64 7.51
N ILE A 127 1.84 -13.15 8.75
CA ILE A 127 1.12 -12.52 9.86
C ILE A 127 1.72 -11.14 10.17
N GLY A 128 3.05 -11.02 10.27
CA GLY A 128 3.74 -9.74 10.50
C GLY A 128 3.48 -8.74 9.38
N PHE A 129 3.53 -9.20 8.14
CA PHE A 129 3.25 -8.41 6.94
C PHE A 129 1.83 -7.84 6.92
N VAL A 130 0.81 -8.69 7.15
CA VAL A 130 -0.59 -8.26 7.20
C VAL A 130 -0.84 -7.35 8.40
N PHE A 131 -0.27 -7.64 9.57
CA PHE A 131 -0.39 -6.82 10.76
C PHE A 131 0.05 -5.37 10.49
N THR A 132 1.25 -5.19 9.95
CA THR A 132 1.77 -3.85 9.63
C THR A 132 0.94 -3.17 8.53
N THR A 133 0.52 -3.93 7.52
CA THR A 133 -0.37 -3.41 6.47
C THR A 133 -1.66 -2.85 7.06
N VAL A 134 -2.31 -3.56 7.98
CA VAL A 134 -3.53 -3.11 8.67
C VAL A 134 -3.28 -1.84 9.47
N LEU A 135 -2.17 -1.78 10.22
CA LEU A 135 -1.81 -0.59 11.02
C LEU A 135 -1.61 0.64 10.13
N LEU A 136 -0.84 0.51 9.07
CA LEU A 136 -0.55 1.62 8.14
C LEU A 136 -1.80 2.09 7.40
N GLN A 137 -2.67 1.16 6.96
CA GLN A 137 -3.93 1.49 6.32
C GLN A 137 -4.88 2.21 7.29
N THR A 138 -4.98 1.76 8.52
CA THR A 138 -5.81 2.39 9.56
C THR A 138 -5.30 3.80 9.88
N PHE A 139 -4.00 3.94 10.14
CA PHE A 139 -3.38 5.23 10.42
C PHE A 139 -3.58 6.23 9.27
N GLY A 140 -3.29 5.81 8.04
CA GLY A 140 -3.47 6.65 6.86
C GLY A 140 -4.92 7.08 6.63
N ALA A 141 -5.90 6.18 6.86
CA ALA A 141 -7.31 6.52 6.75
C ALA A 141 -7.75 7.57 7.79
N ILE A 142 -7.27 7.46 9.04
CA ILE A 142 -7.54 8.46 10.09
C ILE A 142 -6.97 9.82 9.70
N VAL A 143 -5.70 9.88 9.30
CA VAL A 143 -5.04 11.10 8.85
C VAL A 143 -5.73 11.67 7.60
N GLY A 144 -6.10 10.80 6.66
CA GLY A 144 -6.77 11.14 5.43
C GLY A 144 -8.13 11.82 5.62
N THR A 145 -8.85 11.53 6.71
CA THR A 145 -10.12 12.22 7.04
C THR A 145 -9.90 13.71 7.34
N ALA A 146 -8.81 14.05 8.01
CA ALA A 146 -8.43 15.44 8.27
C ALA A 146 -7.93 16.13 6.98
N VAL A 147 -7.10 15.43 6.22
CA VAL A 147 -6.53 15.89 4.94
C VAL A 147 -7.61 16.16 3.90
N GLY A 148 -8.62 15.29 3.82
CA GLY A 148 -9.71 15.40 2.85
C GLY A 148 -10.53 16.67 2.98
N ARG A 149 -10.55 17.29 4.16
CA ARG A 149 -11.25 18.54 4.45
C ARG A 149 -10.51 19.80 3.90
N SER A 150 -9.23 19.68 3.60
CA SER A 150 -8.39 20.79 3.13
C SER A 150 -7.83 20.52 1.73
N PRO A 151 -8.32 21.17 0.68
CA PRO A 151 -7.76 21.01 -0.67
C PRO A 151 -6.27 21.36 -0.75
N ALA A 152 -5.81 22.34 0.02
CA ALA A 152 -4.40 22.74 0.07
C ALA A 152 -3.53 21.61 0.68
N MET A 153 -3.96 21.05 1.80
CA MET A 153 -3.24 19.93 2.46
C MET A 153 -3.19 18.70 1.56
N ARG A 154 -4.30 18.38 0.89
CA ARG A 154 -4.35 17.26 -0.04
C ARG A 154 -3.36 17.44 -1.20
N ARG A 155 -3.28 18.65 -1.78
CA ARG A 155 -2.30 18.96 -2.84
C ARG A 155 -0.86 18.88 -2.34
N LEU A 156 -0.59 19.40 -1.15
CA LEU A 156 0.73 19.34 -0.55
C LEU A 156 1.20 17.88 -0.36
N LEU A 157 0.32 17.04 0.18
CA LEU A 157 0.63 15.60 0.35
C LEU A 157 0.72 14.87 -1.00
N GLY A 158 -0.07 15.29 -2.00
CA GLY A 158 0.08 14.78 -3.37
C GLY A 158 1.45 15.09 -3.97
N VAL A 159 1.96 16.30 -3.77
CA VAL A 159 3.31 16.70 -4.20
C VAL A 159 4.37 15.90 -3.43
N ALA A 160 4.22 15.75 -2.10
CA ALA A 160 5.15 14.96 -1.29
C ALA A 160 5.16 13.47 -1.73
N ALA A 161 4.00 12.89 -2.01
CA ALA A 161 3.88 11.53 -2.52
C ALA A 161 4.49 11.37 -3.92
N ALA A 162 4.32 12.38 -4.81
CA ALA A 162 4.95 12.37 -6.12
C ALA A 162 6.49 12.43 -6.01
N ALA A 163 7.01 13.28 -5.11
CA ALA A 163 8.43 13.33 -4.83
C ALA A 163 8.97 11.99 -4.28
N GLY A 164 8.23 11.36 -3.35
CA GLY A 164 8.55 10.03 -2.85
C GLY A 164 8.57 8.97 -3.95
N ALA A 165 7.59 8.98 -4.85
CA ALA A 165 7.54 8.07 -5.98
C ALA A 165 8.74 8.24 -6.94
N LEU A 166 9.16 9.50 -7.19
CA LEU A 166 10.34 9.79 -8.00
C LEU A 166 11.63 9.29 -7.34
N VAL A 167 11.77 9.46 -6.02
CA VAL A 167 12.93 8.92 -5.28
C VAL A 167 12.96 7.41 -5.40
N VAL A 168 11.85 6.72 -5.18
CA VAL A 168 11.76 5.26 -5.31
C VAL A 168 12.13 4.82 -6.73
N ALA A 169 11.60 5.49 -7.76
CA ALA A 169 11.92 5.16 -9.15
C ALA A 169 13.41 5.40 -9.54
N ALA A 170 14.08 6.32 -8.83
CA ALA A 170 15.49 6.64 -9.09
C ALA A 170 16.47 5.74 -8.32
N THR A 171 16.01 5.04 -7.27
CA THR A 171 16.86 4.24 -6.37
C THR A 171 16.62 2.73 -6.48
N GLY A 172 15.56 2.31 -7.13
CA GLY A 172 15.22 0.90 -7.44
C GLY A 172 15.73 0.54 -8.79
#